data_b6a4a0b9e2adaddeafafdf334d7007dd
#
_entry.id   b6a4a0b9e2adaddeafafdf334d7007dd
#
_cell.length_a   1.000
_cell.length_b   1.000
_cell.length_c   1.000
_cell.angle_alpha   90.00
_cell.angle_beta   90.00
_cell.angle_gamma   90.00
#
_symmetry.space_group_name_H-M   'P 1'
#
loop_
_entity.id
_entity.type
_entity.pdbx_description
1 polymer ?
#
loop_
_entity_poly.entity_id
_entity_poly.type
_entity_poly.pdbx_seq_one_letter_code
_entity_poly.pdbx_strand_id
1 'polypeptide(L)'
;MTNILAIETSSVYCSIGLAKNKEIYIEHSEEENTHGKNIFGFIDNLLKKSQLEKEELDFIALSVGPGSFTGLRVGCSVAQGLAFGLQKKILPLSSLLVLAQTVFLEHKAKELFI
;
A
#
# COMPACT_ATOMS: atom_id res chain seq x y z
N MET A 1 -16.49 -8.94 -2.65
CA MET A 1 -15.49 -8.43 -1.70
C MET A 1 -14.38 -7.75 -2.47
N THR A 2 -13.89 -6.65 -1.95
CA THR A 2 -12.91 -5.81 -2.65
C THR A 2 -11.51 -6.14 -2.18
N ASN A 3 -10.60 -6.37 -3.12
CA ASN A 3 -9.19 -6.60 -2.84
C ASN A 3 -8.42 -5.34 -3.21
N ILE A 4 -7.65 -4.81 -2.26
CA ILE A 4 -6.94 -3.54 -2.43
C ILE A 4 -5.47 -3.71 -2.09
N LEU A 5 -4.61 -3.28 -3.00
CA LEU A 5 -3.18 -3.17 -2.74
C LEU A 5 -2.89 -1.71 -2.41
N ALA A 6 -2.30 -1.47 -1.24
CA ALA A 6 -2.00 -0.11 -0.77
C ALA A 6 -0.50 0.13 -0.81
N ILE A 7 -0.10 1.26 -1.38
CA ILE A 7 1.31 1.65 -1.50
C ILE A 7 1.53 2.91 -0.69
N GLU A 8 2.37 2.82 0.33
CA GLU A 8 2.71 3.93 1.20
C GLU A 8 4.22 4.14 1.19
N THR A 9 4.66 5.13 0.43
CA THR A 9 6.07 5.47 0.27
C THR A 9 6.33 6.93 0.59
N SER A 10 5.42 7.57 1.31
CA SER A 10 5.53 9.00 1.61
C SER A 10 6.59 9.31 2.69
N SER A 11 6.96 8.31 3.48
CA SER A 11 8.04 8.46 4.45
C SER A 11 9.35 7.91 3.87
N VAL A 12 10.40 7.88 4.69
CA VAL A 12 11.67 7.26 4.27
C VAL A 12 11.59 5.74 4.23
N TYR A 13 10.52 5.17 4.77
CA TYR A 13 10.29 3.73 4.74
C TYR A 13 9.27 3.38 3.67
N CYS A 14 9.31 2.15 3.23
CA CYS A 14 8.35 1.62 2.27
C CYS A 14 7.40 0.66 2.97
N SER A 15 6.11 0.90 2.85
CA SER A 15 5.10 0.01 3.40
C SER A 15 4.10 -0.35 2.32
N ILE A 16 3.80 -1.64 2.21
CA ILE A 16 2.82 -2.14 1.26
C ILE A 16 1.80 -2.95 2.04
N GLY A 17 0.53 -2.71 1.78
CA GLY A 17 -0.54 -3.45 2.42
C GLY A 17 -1.43 -4.11 1.39
N LEU A 18 -2.05 -5.20 1.79
CA LEU A 18 -3.03 -5.88 0.95
C LEU A 18 -4.23 -6.24 1.79
N ALA A 19 -5.39 -5.76 1.38
CA ALA A 19 -6.66 -6.11 2.01
C ALA A 19 -7.38 -7.13 1.15
N LYS A 20 -7.71 -8.27 1.76
CA LYS A 20 -8.49 -9.32 1.13
C LYS A 20 -9.56 -9.76 2.11
N ASN A 21 -10.82 -9.57 1.77
CA ASN A 21 -11.92 -9.86 2.68
C ASN A 21 -11.74 -9.04 3.96
N LYS A 22 -11.66 -9.71 5.11
CA LYS A 22 -11.42 -9.05 6.39
C LYS A 22 -9.97 -9.19 6.85
N GLU A 23 -9.12 -9.71 5.99
CA GLU A 23 -7.72 -9.94 6.32
C GLU A 23 -6.84 -8.83 5.75
N ILE A 24 -5.84 -8.43 6.54
CA ILE A 24 -4.88 -7.41 6.15
C ILE A 24 -3.50 -8.02 6.22
N TYR A 25 -2.74 -7.86 5.17
CA TYR A 25 -1.35 -8.32 5.07
C TYR A 25 -0.47 -7.10 4.86
N ILE A 26 0.65 -7.01 5.59
CA ILE A 26 1.53 -5.85 5.52
C ILE A 26 2.98 -6.28 5.39
N GLU A 27 3.71 -5.61 4.50
CA GLU A 27 5.16 -5.68 4.41
C GLU A 27 5.70 -4.29 4.63
N HIS A 28 6.77 -4.18 5.40
CA HIS A 28 7.33 -2.89 5.79
C HIS A 28 8.84 -2.96 5.78
N SER A 29 9.47 -1.98 5.14
CA SER A 29 10.92 -1.86 5.15
C SER A 29 11.39 -1.25 6.47
N GLU A 30 12.41 -1.84 7.06
CA GLU A 30 13.05 -1.27 8.25
C GLU A 30 14.26 -0.44 7.90
N GLU A 31 14.64 -0.40 6.63
CA GLU A 31 15.74 0.41 6.14
C GLU A 31 15.22 1.66 5.46
N GLU A 32 15.86 2.79 5.76
CA GLU A 32 15.48 4.05 5.13
C GLU A 32 15.88 4.06 3.66
N ASN A 33 15.09 4.76 2.86
CA ASN A 33 15.40 5.07 1.46
C ASN A 33 15.62 3.84 0.58
N THR A 34 14.83 2.78 0.82
CA THR A 34 14.91 1.55 0.04
C THR A 34 13.67 1.31 -0.81
N HIS A 35 12.89 2.36 -1.10
CA HIS A 35 11.59 2.25 -1.77
C HIS A 35 11.66 1.44 -3.06
N GLY A 36 12.55 1.83 -3.98
CA GLY A 36 12.64 1.17 -5.28
C GLY A 36 13.22 -0.22 -5.22
N LYS A 37 13.88 -0.56 -4.11
CA LYS A 37 14.56 -1.83 -3.96
C LYS A 37 13.64 -2.94 -3.47
N ASN A 38 12.69 -2.59 -2.58
CA ASN A 38 11.90 -3.59 -1.90
C ASN A 38 10.45 -3.70 -2.37
N ILE A 39 9.96 -2.70 -3.08
CA ILE A 39 8.52 -2.57 -3.32
C ILE A 39 7.93 -3.76 -4.09
N PHE A 40 8.58 -4.22 -5.15
CA PHE A 40 8.06 -5.34 -5.94
C PHE A 40 8.15 -6.66 -5.18
N GLY A 41 9.23 -6.85 -4.41
CA GLY A 41 9.36 -8.02 -3.55
C GLY A 41 8.26 -8.08 -2.49
N PHE A 42 7.92 -6.94 -1.91
CA PHE A 42 6.85 -6.86 -0.93
C PHE A 42 5.50 -7.20 -1.57
N ILE A 43 5.24 -6.67 -2.76
CA ILE A 43 4.00 -6.95 -3.47
C ILE A 43 3.88 -8.45 -3.76
N ASP A 44 4.95 -9.06 -4.28
CA ASP A 44 4.95 -10.51 -4.56
C ASP A 44 4.71 -11.33 -3.31
N ASN A 45 5.35 -10.96 -2.20
CA ASN A 45 5.16 -11.67 -0.94
C ASN A 45 3.72 -11.58 -0.44
N LEU A 46 3.12 -10.41 -0.54
CA LEU A 46 1.74 -10.21 -0.08
C LEU A 46 0.76 -10.99 -0.93
N LEU A 47 0.97 -11.02 -2.24
CA LEU A 47 0.12 -11.80 -3.13
C LEU A 47 0.21 -13.29 -2.80
N LYS A 48 1.42 -13.78 -2.54
CA LYS A 48 1.60 -15.18 -2.16
C LYS A 48 0.94 -15.50 -0.83
N LYS A 49 1.15 -14.66 0.18
CA LYS A 49 0.57 -14.88 1.51
C LYS A 49 -0.94 -14.86 1.47
N SER A 50 -1.52 -14.01 0.67
CA SER A 50 -2.97 -13.86 0.57
C SER A 50 -3.60 -14.85 -0.41
N GLN A 51 -2.78 -15.58 -1.16
CA GLN A 51 -3.23 -16.50 -2.20
C GLN A 51 -4.06 -15.78 -3.27
N LEU A 52 -3.65 -14.56 -3.61
CA LEU A 52 -4.28 -13.78 -4.67
C LEU A 52 -3.36 -13.70 -5.88
N GLU A 53 -3.97 -13.72 -7.05
CA GLU A 53 -3.31 -13.32 -8.27
C GLU A 53 -3.44 -11.80 -8.41
N LYS A 54 -2.45 -11.17 -9.04
CA LYS A 54 -2.48 -9.70 -9.18
C LYS A 54 -3.72 -9.22 -9.97
N GLU A 55 -4.22 -10.06 -10.88
CA GLU A 55 -5.41 -9.74 -11.65
C GLU A 55 -6.68 -9.67 -10.79
N GLU A 56 -6.63 -10.27 -9.61
CA GLU A 56 -7.76 -10.25 -8.69
C GLU A 56 -7.83 -8.98 -7.83
N LEU A 57 -6.82 -8.11 -7.93
CA LEU A 57 -6.86 -6.82 -7.26
C LEU A 57 -7.93 -5.94 -7.91
N ASP A 58 -8.70 -5.26 -7.08
CA ASP A 58 -9.75 -4.35 -7.58
C ASP A 58 -9.26 -2.91 -7.68
N PHE A 59 -8.43 -2.49 -6.75
CA PHE A 59 -7.92 -1.12 -6.70
C PHE A 59 -6.47 -1.11 -6.22
N ILE A 60 -5.75 -0.08 -6.64
CA ILE A 60 -4.43 0.24 -6.12
C ILE A 60 -4.58 1.54 -5.32
N ALA A 61 -4.45 1.48 -4.01
CA ALA A 61 -4.47 2.66 -3.18
C ALA A 61 -3.06 3.24 -3.11
N LEU A 62 -2.93 4.55 -3.26
CA LEU A 62 -1.64 5.22 -3.29
C LEU A 62 -1.65 6.40 -2.36
N SER A 63 -0.68 6.45 -1.45
CA SER A 63 -0.45 7.63 -0.64
C SER A 63 0.17 8.72 -1.52
N VAL A 64 -0.50 9.87 -1.59
CA VAL A 64 -0.05 11.00 -2.44
C VAL A 64 0.59 12.12 -1.64
N GLY A 65 0.82 11.91 -0.36
CA GLY A 65 1.48 12.89 0.49
C GLY A 65 0.57 13.45 1.56
N PRO A 66 1.07 14.38 2.37
CA PRO A 66 2.43 14.92 2.31
C PRO A 66 3.49 13.91 2.72
N GLY A 67 4.73 14.11 2.26
CA GLY A 67 5.81 13.22 2.62
C GLY A 67 7.04 13.39 1.74
N SER A 68 7.90 12.38 1.77
CA SER A 68 9.15 12.36 1.02
C SER A 68 8.90 12.47 -0.48
N PHE A 69 9.53 13.46 -1.11
CA PHE A 69 9.38 13.67 -2.55
C PHE A 69 9.83 12.46 -3.36
N THR A 70 11.00 11.91 -3.02
CA THR A 70 11.53 10.74 -3.72
C THR A 70 10.62 9.52 -3.54
N GLY A 71 10.19 9.27 -2.30
CA GLY A 71 9.30 8.15 -2.01
C GLY A 71 7.96 8.26 -2.74
N LEU A 72 7.37 9.45 -2.75
CA LEU A 72 6.11 9.67 -3.43
C LEU A 72 6.22 9.40 -4.93
N ARG A 73 7.35 9.78 -5.55
CA ARG A 73 7.56 9.52 -6.96
C ARG A 73 7.69 8.04 -7.27
N VAL A 74 8.40 7.31 -6.42
CA VAL A 74 8.54 5.86 -6.59
C VAL A 74 7.17 5.19 -6.48
N GLY A 75 6.41 5.51 -5.43
CA GLY A 75 5.08 4.94 -5.24
C GLY A 75 4.15 5.25 -6.40
N CYS A 76 4.16 6.49 -6.87
CA CYS A 76 3.33 6.92 -8.00
C CYS A 76 3.68 6.14 -9.27
N SER A 77 4.97 5.97 -9.56
CA SER A 77 5.40 5.22 -10.74
C SER A 77 4.95 3.77 -10.68
N VAL A 78 5.13 3.12 -9.53
CA VAL A 78 4.72 1.74 -9.37
C VAL A 78 3.20 1.59 -9.47
N ALA A 79 2.46 2.47 -8.80
CA ALA A 79 1.00 2.43 -8.83
C ALA A 79 0.45 2.61 -10.25
N GLN A 80 1.01 3.57 -10.99
CA GLN A 80 0.59 3.83 -12.36
C GLN A 80 0.90 2.64 -13.27
N GLY A 81 2.08 2.05 -13.12
CA GLY A 81 2.46 0.88 -13.90
C GLY A 81 1.54 -0.30 -13.65
N LEU A 82 1.25 -0.57 -12.39
CA LEU A 82 0.36 -1.67 -12.02
C LEU A 82 -1.07 -1.41 -12.50
N ALA A 83 -1.58 -0.21 -12.24
CA ALA A 83 -2.95 0.13 -12.62
C ALA A 83 -3.15 0.06 -14.12
N PHE A 84 -2.19 0.58 -14.89
CA PHE A 84 -2.25 0.53 -16.34
C PHE A 84 -2.19 -0.90 -16.85
N GLY A 85 -1.22 -1.69 -16.36
CA GLY A 85 -1.03 -3.06 -16.82
C GLY A 85 -2.19 -3.98 -16.45
N LEU A 86 -2.82 -3.75 -15.32
CA LEU A 86 -3.94 -4.57 -14.84
C LEU A 86 -5.30 -3.99 -15.17
N GLN A 87 -5.34 -2.78 -15.75
CA GLN A 87 -6.57 -2.04 -16.04
C GLN A 87 -7.42 -1.83 -14.78
N LYS A 88 -6.75 -1.42 -13.69
CA LYS A 88 -7.40 -1.13 -12.42
C LYS A 88 -7.29 0.34 -12.11
N LYS A 89 -8.13 0.82 -11.20
CA LYS A 89 -8.14 2.23 -10.81
C LYS A 89 -7.19 2.47 -9.64
N ILE A 90 -6.62 3.68 -9.62
CA ILE A 90 -5.83 4.16 -8.50
C ILE A 90 -6.75 4.97 -7.59
N LEU A 91 -6.65 4.72 -6.27
CA LEU A 91 -7.33 5.51 -5.26
C LEU A 91 -6.27 6.35 -4.55
N PRO A 92 -6.16 7.66 -4.87
CA PRO A 92 -5.19 8.51 -4.19
C PRO A 92 -5.71 8.90 -2.81
N LEU A 93 -4.86 8.73 -1.79
CA LEU A 93 -5.21 9.03 -0.41
C LEU A 93 -4.10 9.85 0.22
N SER A 94 -4.44 10.70 1.21
CA SER A 94 -3.41 11.40 1.94
C SER A 94 -2.65 10.42 2.83
N SER A 95 -1.37 10.69 3.08
CA SER A 95 -0.54 9.84 3.92
C SER A 95 -1.13 9.69 5.32
N LEU A 96 -1.67 10.78 5.86
CA LEU A 96 -2.27 10.76 7.19
C LEU A 96 -3.48 9.81 7.24
N LEU A 97 -4.32 9.85 6.20
CA LEU A 97 -5.49 8.99 6.14
C LEU A 97 -5.09 7.52 6.03
N VAL A 98 -4.08 7.21 5.22
CA VAL A 98 -3.58 5.85 5.09
C VAL A 98 -3.04 5.36 6.42
N LEU A 99 -2.26 6.19 7.12
CA LEU A 99 -1.71 5.84 8.41
C LEU A 99 -2.82 5.57 9.44
N ALA A 100 -3.80 6.44 9.51
CA ALA A 100 -4.91 6.29 10.45
C ALA A 100 -5.68 5.00 10.18
N GLN A 101 -5.95 4.70 8.92
CA GLN A 101 -6.67 3.50 8.54
C GLN A 101 -5.87 2.25 8.90
N THR A 102 -4.57 2.27 8.66
CA THR A 102 -3.69 1.15 8.99
C THR A 102 -3.68 0.88 10.49
N VAL A 103 -3.54 1.95 11.29
CA VAL A 103 -3.54 1.83 12.75
C VAL A 103 -4.87 1.28 13.24
N PHE A 104 -5.98 1.78 12.71
CA PHE A 104 -7.31 1.32 13.09
C PHE A 104 -7.47 -0.18 12.81
N LEU A 105 -7.12 -0.61 11.61
CA LEU A 105 -7.27 -2.01 11.22
C LEU A 105 -6.35 -2.93 12.02
N GLU A 106 -5.13 -2.49 12.28
CA GLU A 106 -4.16 -3.28 13.02
C GLU A 106 -4.57 -3.50 14.47
N HIS A 107 -5.01 -2.43 15.11
CA HIS A 107 -5.29 -2.47 16.55
C HIS A 107 -6.77 -2.65 16.88
N LYS A 108 -7.63 -2.52 15.88
CA LYS A 108 -9.09 -2.53 16.08
C LYS A 108 -9.48 -1.53 17.15
N ALA A 109 -8.75 -0.43 17.22
CA ALA A 109 -8.82 0.52 18.33
C ALA A 109 -9.71 1.70 17.95
N LYS A 110 -11.00 1.56 18.16
CA LYS A 110 -11.94 2.66 17.89
C LYS A 110 -11.59 3.92 18.67
N GLU A 111 -11.03 3.76 19.84
CA GLU A 111 -10.64 4.88 20.69
C GLU A 111 -9.55 5.76 20.05
N LEU A 112 -8.85 5.27 19.03
CA LEU A 112 -7.86 6.08 18.33
C LEU A 112 -8.51 7.18 17.47
N PHE A 113 -9.79 7.11 17.28
CA PHE A 113 -10.51 8.06 16.44
C PHE A 113 -11.42 8.99 17.26
N ILE A 114 -11.19 9.05 18.51
CA ILE A 114 -11.98 9.91 19.41
C ILE A 114 -11.51 11.35 19.34
#